data_698f76f0732a58a1a07b7e48556d6e40
#
_entry.id   698f76f0732a58a1a07b7e48556d6e40
#
_cell.length_a   1.000
_cell.length_b   1.000
_cell.length_c   1.000
_cell.angle_alpha   90.00
_cell.angle_beta   90.00
_cell.angle_gamma   90.00
#
_symmetry.space_group_name_H-M   'P 1'
#
loop_
_entity.id
_entity.type
_entity.pdbx_description
1 polymer ?
#
loop_
_entity_poly.entity_id
_entity_poly.type
_entity_poly.pdbx_seq_one_letter_code
_entity_poly.pdbx_strand_id
1 'polypeptide(L)'
;MCETIMEAVSLTKHFRSADKMWFTAVNSASISLQKGKTLGLLGQSGSGKSTLGQMMVGLLKPDSGELFFHGKLLSYPIRGQARRRIQILFQHPEVSFNPQLTLRQSLVEPFKLMGKPFDDGAILSVIEPFGLHAEHLARYPGELSGGELQRAALARVTVLEPEMILLDEPTSMLDVITQAQMIDFLRRYQQQHQTAYLFITHSTALAEQFCDEIVNMEDGRLGTLEAPPQTPVGT
;
A
#
# COMPACT_ATOMS: atom_id res chain seq x y z
N MET A 1 -22.40 -9.12 -6.69
CA MET A 1 -21.34 -8.45 -7.51
C MET A 1 -20.43 -7.75 -6.54
N CYS A 2 -19.12 -7.95 -6.65
CA CYS A 2 -18.16 -7.23 -5.81
C CYS A 2 -18.17 -5.73 -6.18
N GLU A 3 -18.10 -4.86 -5.19
CA GLU A 3 -18.07 -3.40 -5.38
C GLU A 3 -16.68 -2.96 -5.83
N THR A 4 -16.57 -2.33 -7.01
CA THR A 4 -15.31 -1.70 -7.45
C THR A 4 -15.10 -0.40 -6.69
N ILE A 5 -14.01 -0.29 -5.95
CA ILE A 5 -13.69 0.92 -5.19
C ILE A 5 -12.70 1.84 -5.92
N MET A 6 -11.78 1.27 -6.71
CA MET A 6 -10.80 2.03 -7.47
C MET A 6 -10.75 1.50 -8.90
N GLU A 7 -10.76 2.39 -9.88
CA GLU A 7 -10.63 2.04 -11.29
C GLU A 7 -9.70 3.01 -11.99
N ALA A 8 -8.66 2.47 -12.60
CA ALA A 8 -7.75 3.19 -13.46
C ALA A 8 -8.09 2.85 -14.92
N VAL A 9 -8.25 3.88 -15.76
CA VAL A 9 -8.58 3.73 -17.18
C VAL A 9 -7.49 4.36 -18.01
N SER A 10 -6.75 3.55 -18.77
CA SER A 10 -5.72 3.94 -19.74
C SER A 10 -4.67 4.91 -19.17
N LEU A 11 -4.25 4.71 -17.90
CA LEU A 11 -3.23 5.55 -17.28
C LEU A 11 -1.91 5.45 -18.02
N THR A 12 -1.33 6.60 -18.36
CA THR A 12 -0.03 6.68 -19.03
C THR A 12 0.88 7.66 -18.32
N LYS A 13 2.17 7.31 -18.22
CA LYS A 13 3.19 8.17 -17.62
C LYS A 13 4.49 8.11 -18.39
N HIS A 14 4.97 9.28 -18.78
CA HIS A 14 6.27 9.47 -19.40
C HIS A 14 7.24 10.14 -18.41
N PHE A 15 8.49 9.75 -18.50
CA PHE A 15 9.57 10.43 -17.79
C PHE A 15 10.69 10.79 -18.77
N ARG A 16 11.52 11.71 -18.35
CA ARG A 16 12.70 12.11 -19.08
C ARG A 16 13.93 11.58 -18.35
N SER A 17 14.77 10.79 -19.05
CA SER A 17 16.02 10.27 -18.51
C SER A 17 17.05 11.38 -18.29
N ALA A 18 18.14 11.08 -17.59
CA ALA A 18 19.27 12.00 -17.40
C ALA A 18 19.85 12.48 -18.75
N ASP A 19 19.82 11.62 -19.77
CA ASP A 19 20.26 11.90 -21.14
C ASP A 19 19.22 12.66 -21.96
N LYS A 20 18.17 13.18 -21.28
CA LYS A 20 17.06 13.94 -21.90
C LYS A 20 16.20 13.14 -22.89
N MET A 21 16.32 11.82 -22.95
CA MET A 21 15.46 10.94 -23.75
C MET A 21 14.14 10.67 -23.00
N TRP A 22 13.04 10.67 -23.72
CA TRP A 22 11.74 10.29 -23.17
C TRP A 22 11.59 8.77 -23.13
N PHE A 23 11.06 8.26 -22.03
CA PHE A 23 10.62 6.87 -21.92
C PHE A 23 9.25 6.79 -21.27
N THR A 24 8.51 5.75 -21.61
CA THR A 24 7.16 5.52 -21.11
C THR A 24 7.25 4.50 -19.96
N ALA A 25 7.05 4.97 -18.73
CA ALA A 25 7.09 4.11 -17.54
C ALA A 25 5.80 3.31 -17.34
N VAL A 26 4.66 3.88 -17.75
CA VAL A 26 3.34 3.23 -17.77
C VAL A 26 2.65 3.58 -19.07
N ASN A 27 2.13 2.59 -19.78
CA ASN A 27 1.57 2.73 -21.12
C ASN A 27 0.13 2.20 -21.15
N SER A 28 -0.85 3.11 -21.10
CA SER A 28 -2.29 2.81 -21.22
C SER A 28 -2.76 1.69 -20.26
N ALA A 29 -2.31 1.74 -19.00
CA ALA A 29 -2.66 0.75 -18.01
C ALA A 29 -4.11 0.94 -17.53
N SER A 30 -4.91 -0.13 -17.61
CA SER A 30 -6.28 -0.19 -17.08
C SER A 30 -6.39 -1.31 -16.07
N ILE A 31 -6.85 -1.00 -14.85
CA ILE A 31 -6.91 -1.94 -13.74
C ILE A 31 -7.97 -1.50 -12.73
N SER A 32 -8.64 -2.45 -12.10
CA SER A 32 -9.66 -2.17 -11.08
C SER A 32 -9.40 -2.92 -9.78
N LEU A 33 -9.72 -2.29 -8.65
CA LEU A 33 -9.66 -2.91 -7.33
C LEU A 33 -11.06 -3.09 -6.78
N GLN A 34 -11.32 -4.29 -6.29
CA GLN A 34 -12.57 -4.67 -5.64
C GLN A 34 -12.46 -4.46 -4.12
N LYS A 35 -13.54 -4.06 -3.49
CA LYS A 35 -13.63 -3.91 -2.04
C LYS A 35 -13.30 -5.22 -1.32
N GLY A 36 -12.43 -5.15 -0.30
CA GLY A 36 -12.02 -6.30 0.49
C GLY A 36 -11.21 -7.35 -0.27
N LYS A 37 -10.65 -6.99 -1.44
CA LYS A 37 -9.82 -7.86 -2.26
C LYS A 37 -8.38 -7.37 -2.37
N THR A 38 -7.48 -8.32 -2.61
CA THR A 38 -6.06 -8.03 -2.87
C THR A 38 -5.75 -8.31 -4.33
N LEU A 39 -5.32 -7.26 -5.03
CA LEU A 39 -4.80 -7.36 -6.39
C LEU A 39 -3.28 -7.31 -6.36
N GLY A 40 -2.63 -8.38 -6.80
CA GLY A 40 -1.18 -8.49 -6.92
C GLY A 40 -0.70 -7.88 -8.24
N LEU A 41 0.28 -7.00 -8.15
CA LEU A 41 0.99 -6.43 -9.31
C LEU A 41 2.42 -6.95 -9.31
N LEU A 42 2.70 -7.91 -10.18
CA LEU A 42 3.99 -8.55 -10.34
C LEU A 42 4.77 -7.95 -11.52
N GLY A 43 6.07 -8.18 -11.53
CA GLY A 43 6.95 -7.82 -12.62
C GLY A 43 8.37 -7.53 -12.15
N GLN A 44 9.31 -7.44 -13.08
CA GLN A 44 10.70 -7.14 -12.77
C GLN A 44 10.88 -5.71 -12.26
N SER A 45 12.03 -5.44 -11.63
CA SER A 45 12.40 -4.08 -11.26
C SER A 45 12.43 -3.18 -12.50
N GLY A 46 11.89 -1.96 -12.39
CA GLY A 46 11.82 -1.03 -13.52
C GLY A 46 10.65 -1.25 -14.48
N SER A 47 9.79 -2.26 -14.30
CA SER A 47 8.64 -2.50 -15.19
C SER A 47 7.51 -1.47 -15.11
N GLY A 48 7.55 -0.55 -14.11
CA GLY A 48 6.55 0.52 -13.96
C GLY A 48 5.56 0.35 -12.81
N LYS A 49 5.64 -0.71 -12.01
CA LYS A 49 4.70 -1.06 -10.91
C LYS A 49 4.52 0.06 -9.89
N SER A 50 5.63 0.54 -9.29
CA SER A 50 5.56 1.61 -8.30
C SER A 50 5.06 2.92 -8.91
N THR A 51 5.37 3.20 -10.20
CA THR A 51 4.83 4.34 -10.93
C THR A 51 3.32 4.25 -11.07
N LEU A 52 2.79 3.09 -11.47
CA LEU A 52 1.34 2.85 -11.55
C LEU A 52 0.70 2.97 -10.17
N GLY A 53 1.27 2.34 -9.15
CA GLY A 53 0.79 2.43 -7.77
C GLY A 53 0.74 3.88 -7.27
N GLN A 54 1.80 4.67 -7.48
CA GLN A 54 1.86 6.08 -7.11
C GLN A 54 0.81 6.94 -7.83
N MET A 55 0.51 6.65 -9.10
CA MET A 55 -0.61 7.30 -9.80
C MET A 55 -1.94 6.94 -9.16
N MET A 56 -2.18 5.67 -8.83
CA MET A 56 -3.42 5.20 -8.24
C MET A 56 -3.68 5.77 -6.83
N VAL A 57 -2.63 6.05 -6.05
CA VAL A 57 -2.80 6.72 -4.74
C VAL A 57 -2.69 8.24 -4.80
N GLY A 58 -2.55 8.83 -6.00
CA GLY A 58 -2.56 10.28 -6.22
C GLY A 58 -1.28 10.99 -5.82
N LEU A 59 -0.16 10.29 -5.65
CA LEU A 59 1.16 10.88 -5.43
C LEU A 59 1.79 11.36 -6.72
N LEU A 60 1.47 10.72 -7.83
CA LEU A 60 1.96 11.05 -9.16
C LEU A 60 0.77 11.31 -10.09
N LYS A 61 0.78 12.46 -10.77
CA LYS A 61 -0.24 12.75 -11.76
C LYS A 61 0.09 12.01 -13.06
N PRO A 62 -0.86 11.25 -13.66
CA PRO A 62 -0.69 10.68 -14.98
C PRO A 62 -0.62 11.80 -16.05
N ASP A 63 0.00 11.49 -17.19
CA ASP A 63 0.01 12.39 -18.34
C ASP A 63 -1.27 12.24 -19.17
N SER A 64 -1.88 11.03 -19.15
CA SER A 64 -3.20 10.77 -19.73
C SER A 64 -3.89 9.61 -18.99
N GLY A 65 -5.18 9.43 -19.26
CA GLY A 65 -6.04 8.47 -18.59
C GLY A 65 -6.79 9.06 -17.40
N GLU A 66 -7.66 8.26 -16.80
CA GLU A 66 -8.56 8.67 -15.74
C GLU A 66 -8.49 7.71 -14.56
N LEU A 67 -8.72 8.25 -13.37
CA LEU A 67 -8.76 7.47 -12.12
C LEU A 67 -10.08 7.74 -11.42
N PHE A 68 -10.82 6.68 -11.10
CA PHE A 68 -12.10 6.76 -10.40
C PHE A 68 -12.01 6.10 -9.03
N PHE A 69 -12.64 6.72 -8.04
CA PHE A 69 -12.81 6.17 -6.70
C PHE A 69 -14.32 6.15 -6.36
N HIS A 70 -14.88 4.97 -6.08
CA HIS A 70 -16.33 4.75 -5.98
C HIS A 70 -17.10 5.33 -7.18
N GLY A 71 -16.61 5.09 -8.38
CA GLY A 71 -17.21 5.59 -9.64
C GLY A 71 -17.11 7.10 -9.85
N LYS A 72 -16.45 7.85 -8.96
CA LYS A 72 -16.25 9.29 -9.09
C LYS A 72 -14.85 9.59 -9.59
N LEU A 73 -14.76 10.40 -10.65
CA LEU A 73 -13.49 10.85 -11.21
C LEU A 73 -12.68 11.60 -10.16
N LEU A 74 -11.45 11.17 -9.94
CA LEU A 74 -10.51 11.83 -9.03
C LEU A 74 -9.73 12.93 -9.76
N SER A 75 -9.61 14.08 -9.11
CA SER A 75 -8.71 15.17 -9.55
C SER A 75 -7.35 15.06 -8.88
N TYR A 76 -6.30 15.46 -9.57
CA TYR A 76 -4.96 15.54 -9.01
C TYR A 76 -4.62 16.97 -8.59
N PRO A 77 -4.01 17.17 -7.39
CA PRO A 77 -3.74 16.15 -6.37
C PRO A 77 -5.03 15.68 -5.68
N ILE A 78 -5.06 14.41 -5.28
CA ILE A 78 -6.18 13.85 -4.49
C ILE A 78 -6.24 14.57 -3.13
N ARG A 79 -7.44 15.05 -2.76
CA ARG A 79 -7.67 15.86 -1.56
C ARG A 79 -8.88 15.37 -0.75
N GLY A 80 -9.05 15.93 0.44
CA GLY A 80 -10.23 15.70 1.28
C GLY A 80 -10.36 14.27 1.77
N GLN A 81 -11.57 13.75 1.76
CA GLN A 81 -11.87 12.40 2.27
C GLN A 81 -11.16 11.31 1.45
N ALA A 82 -11.11 11.43 0.12
CA ALA A 82 -10.45 10.44 -0.72
C ALA A 82 -8.97 10.28 -0.32
N ARG A 83 -8.25 11.38 0.00
CA ARG A 83 -6.85 11.29 0.45
C ARG A 83 -6.66 10.49 1.74
N ARG A 84 -7.64 10.53 2.66
CA ARG A 84 -7.59 9.74 3.90
C ARG A 84 -7.94 8.27 3.67
N ARG A 85 -8.88 8.00 2.75
CA ARG A 85 -9.36 6.65 2.44
C ARG A 85 -8.41 5.86 1.54
N ILE A 86 -7.52 6.55 0.82
CA ILE A 86 -6.49 5.97 -0.07
C ILE A 86 -5.14 6.20 0.57
N GLN A 87 -4.48 5.13 1.01
CA GLN A 87 -3.21 5.17 1.72
C GLN A 87 -2.13 4.38 1.00
N ILE A 88 -0.88 4.57 1.44
CA ILE A 88 0.29 3.86 0.91
C ILE A 88 1.19 3.43 2.07
N LEU A 89 1.71 2.22 1.97
CA LEU A 89 2.85 1.74 2.72
C LEU A 89 4.04 1.63 1.77
N PHE A 90 5.05 2.44 2.00
CA PHE A 90 6.25 2.48 1.16
C PHE A 90 7.19 1.31 1.44
N GLN A 91 7.96 0.91 0.43
CA GLN A 91 9.04 -0.07 0.54
C GLN A 91 10.06 0.35 1.61
N HIS A 92 10.36 1.64 1.70
CA HIS A 92 11.27 2.26 2.65
C HIS A 92 10.47 2.96 3.74
N PRO A 93 10.23 2.33 4.91
CA PRO A 93 9.36 2.88 5.95
C PRO A 93 9.88 4.19 6.55
N GLU A 94 11.19 4.42 6.49
CA GLU A 94 11.83 5.65 6.99
C GLU A 94 11.28 6.92 6.33
N VAL A 95 10.86 6.86 5.07
CA VAL A 95 10.27 8.02 4.38
C VAL A 95 8.89 8.41 4.94
N SER A 96 8.27 7.53 5.73
CA SER A 96 6.96 7.78 6.33
C SER A 96 7.05 8.53 7.65
N PHE A 97 8.24 8.70 8.23
CA PHE A 97 8.43 9.29 9.54
C PHE A 97 9.33 10.53 9.50
N ASN A 98 8.98 11.53 10.32
CA ASN A 98 9.89 12.61 10.60
C ASN A 98 10.94 12.12 11.62
N PRO A 99 12.26 12.12 11.28
CA PRO A 99 13.30 11.59 12.15
C PRO A 99 13.48 12.38 13.47
N GLN A 100 12.91 13.58 13.57
CA GLN A 100 12.94 14.42 14.76
C GLN A 100 11.78 14.16 15.73
N LEU A 101 10.81 13.34 15.35
CA LEU A 101 9.65 12.98 16.17
C LEU A 101 9.82 11.57 16.71
N THR A 102 9.42 11.36 17.97
CA THR A 102 9.31 10.01 18.51
C THR A 102 8.19 9.24 17.80
N LEU A 103 8.21 7.91 17.94
CA LEU A 103 7.14 7.06 17.40
C LEU A 103 5.76 7.50 17.93
N ARG A 104 5.66 7.80 19.23
CA ARG A 104 4.43 8.33 19.84
C ARG A 104 3.94 9.60 19.15
N GLN A 105 4.82 10.56 18.94
CA GLN A 105 4.45 11.81 18.28
C GLN A 105 3.98 11.60 16.84
N SER A 106 4.63 10.69 16.11
CA SER A 106 4.25 10.33 14.75
C SER A 106 2.90 9.60 14.66
N LEU A 107 2.58 8.76 15.66
CA LEU A 107 1.30 8.04 15.75
C LEU A 107 0.14 8.94 16.16
N VAL A 108 0.39 10.04 16.87
CA VAL A 108 -0.64 11.02 17.26
C VAL A 108 -1.19 11.78 16.05
N GLU A 109 -0.39 11.99 15.00
CA GLU A 109 -0.81 12.75 13.82
C GLU A 109 -2.09 12.22 13.15
N PRO A 110 -2.22 10.91 12.81
CA PRO A 110 -3.44 10.40 12.21
C PRO A 110 -4.66 10.48 13.15
N PHE A 111 -4.50 10.33 14.47
CA PHE A 111 -5.61 10.54 15.41
C PHE A 111 -6.13 11.98 15.34
N LYS A 112 -5.22 12.96 15.36
CA LYS A 112 -5.59 14.38 15.21
C LYS A 112 -6.29 14.63 13.87
N LEU A 113 -5.80 14.06 12.79
CA LEU A 113 -6.40 14.19 11.46
C LEU A 113 -7.82 13.63 11.39
N MET A 114 -8.09 12.56 12.15
CA MET A 114 -9.42 11.94 12.25
C MET A 114 -10.33 12.61 13.28
N GLY A 115 -9.82 13.56 14.07
CA GLY A 115 -10.56 14.15 15.19
C GLY A 115 -10.88 13.15 16.30
N LYS A 116 -10.12 12.04 16.38
CA LYS A 116 -10.29 11.01 17.40
C LYS A 116 -9.53 11.41 18.68
N PRO A 117 -10.08 11.14 19.87
CA PRO A 117 -9.33 11.28 21.10
C PRO A 117 -8.15 10.30 21.08
N PHE A 118 -7.05 10.69 21.70
CA PHE A 118 -5.87 9.87 21.84
C PHE A 118 -5.24 10.05 23.21
N ASP A 119 -4.95 8.94 23.83
CA ASP A 119 -4.09 8.79 25.01
C ASP A 119 -3.12 7.62 24.73
N ASP A 120 -2.29 7.28 25.68
CA ASP A 120 -1.33 6.21 25.50
C ASP A 120 -2.03 4.84 25.34
N GLY A 121 -3.19 4.64 25.95
CA GLY A 121 -3.98 3.42 25.79
C GLY A 121 -4.52 3.28 24.36
N ALA A 122 -5.07 4.34 23.78
CA ALA A 122 -5.54 4.36 22.40
C ALA A 122 -4.39 4.11 21.39
N ILE A 123 -3.21 4.71 21.65
CA ILE A 123 -2.03 4.49 20.81
C ILE A 123 -1.54 3.04 20.94
N LEU A 124 -1.45 2.49 22.15
CA LEU A 124 -1.04 1.12 22.38
C LEU A 124 -1.96 0.11 21.69
N SER A 125 -3.28 0.30 21.78
CA SER A 125 -4.25 -0.58 21.11
C SER A 125 -4.06 -0.66 19.59
N VAL A 126 -3.47 0.36 18.98
CA VAL A 126 -3.17 0.39 17.53
C VAL A 126 -1.86 -0.33 17.22
N ILE A 127 -0.83 -0.22 18.07
CA ILE A 127 0.50 -0.77 17.76
C ILE A 127 0.71 -2.20 18.26
N GLU A 128 0.04 -2.62 19.33
CA GLU A 128 0.19 -3.95 19.91
C GLU A 128 -0.14 -5.09 18.94
N PRO A 129 -1.17 -5.00 18.08
CA PRO A 129 -1.43 -6.01 17.04
C PRO A 129 -0.27 -6.23 16.07
N PHE A 130 0.63 -5.24 15.97
CA PHE A 130 1.84 -5.29 15.14
C PHE A 130 3.09 -5.76 15.92
N GLY A 131 2.93 -6.20 17.17
CA GLY A 131 4.06 -6.61 18.03
C GLY A 131 4.95 -5.46 18.45
N LEU A 132 4.40 -4.25 18.53
CA LEU A 132 5.05 -3.08 19.11
C LEU A 132 4.46 -2.82 20.50
N HIS A 133 5.28 -2.31 21.42
CA HIS A 133 4.93 -2.15 22.83
C HIS A 133 5.23 -0.72 23.33
N ALA A 134 4.86 -0.41 24.56
CA ALA A 134 5.01 0.92 25.16
C ALA A 134 6.44 1.47 25.08
N GLU A 135 7.44 0.60 25.21
CA GLU A 135 8.85 0.97 25.13
C GLU A 135 9.29 1.55 23.78
N HIS A 136 8.58 1.17 22.70
CA HIS A 136 8.86 1.69 21.35
C HIS A 136 8.38 3.13 21.18
N LEU A 137 7.37 3.56 21.97
CA LEU A 137 6.74 4.87 21.82
C LEU A 137 7.70 6.04 22.07
N ALA A 138 8.69 5.85 22.95
CA ALA A 138 9.68 6.86 23.28
C ALA A 138 10.85 6.94 22.28
N ARG A 139 11.02 5.91 21.41
CA ARG A 139 12.12 5.82 20.46
C ARG A 139 11.90 6.72 19.25
N TYR A 140 12.99 7.20 18.67
CA TYR A 140 13.02 7.85 17.38
C TYR A 140 13.05 6.82 16.25
N PRO A 141 12.62 7.17 15.02
CA PRO A 141 12.65 6.25 13.87
C PRO A 141 14.00 5.56 13.64
N GLY A 142 15.11 6.29 13.82
CA GLY A 142 16.46 5.75 13.66
C GLY A 142 16.92 4.77 14.76
N GLU A 143 16.15 4.63 15.85
CA GLU A 143 16.42 3.71 16.95
C GLU A 143 15.60 2.41 16.85
N LEU A 144 14.74 2.32 15.83
CA LEU A 144 13.93 1.15 15.52
C LEU A 144 14.62 0.31 14.43
N SER A 145 14.51 -1.00 14.52
CA SER A 145 14.89 -1.89 13.42
C SER A 145 14.00 -1.64 12.20
N GLY A 146 14.46 -1.99 11.00
CA GLY A 146 13.67 -1.86 9.78
C GLY A 146 12.30 -2.53 9.88
N GLY A 147 12.25 -3.72 10.48
CA GLY A 147 10.98 -4.45 10.70
C GLY A 147 10.06 -3.78 11.72
N GLU A 148 10.58 -3.22 12.83
CA GLU A 148 9.79 -2.44 13.79
C GLU A 148 9.23 -1.18 13.12
N LEU A 149 10.05 -0.48 12.35
CA LEU A 149 9.64 0.73 11.64
C LEU A 149 8.57 0.44 10.56
N GLN A 150 8.69 -0.69 9.87
CA GLN A 150 7.69 -1.13 8.88
C GLN A 150 6.34 -1.44 9.56
N ARG A 151 6.36 -2.15 10.69
CA ARG A 151 5.16 -2.43 11.47
C ARG A 151 4.55 -1.15 12.04
N ALA A 152 5.37 -0.20 12.48
CA ALA A 152 4.92 1.11 12.95
C ALA A 152 4.28 1.94 11.82
N ALA A 153 4.85 1.90 10.61
CA ALA A 153 4.27 2.57 9.45
C ALA A 153 2.90 2.00 9.09
N LEU A 154 2.75 0.68 9.13
CA LEU A 154 1.46 0.02 8.90
C LEU A 154 0.44 0.36 9.99
N ALA A 155 0.84 0.31 11.27
CA ALA A 155 -0.01 0.73 12.39
C ALA A 155 -0.52 2.17 12.21
N ARG A 156 0.37 3.09 11.81
CA ARG A 156 0.02 4.49 11.55
C ARG A 156 -1.01 4.65 10.44
N VAL A 157 -0.90 3.87 9.37
CA VAL A 157 -1.84 3.89 8.23
C VAL A 157 -3.21 3.38 8.66
N THR A 158 -3.29 2.34 9.48
CA THR A 158 -4.55 1.71 9.90
C THR A 158 -5.41 2.61 10.81
N VAL A 159 -4.82 3.57 11.53
CA VAL A 159 -5.58 4.58 12.30
C VAL A 159 -6.56 5.36 11.41
N LEU A 160 -6.21 5.56 10.14
CA LEU A 160 -7.02 6.31 9.17
C LEU A 160 -8.21 5.50 8.62
N GLU A 161 -8.32 4.21 8.97
CA GLU A 161 -9.35 3.28 8.47
C GLU A 161 -9.49 3.36 6.94
N PRO A 162 -8.39 3.12 6.20
CA PRO A 162 -8.38 3.28 4.76
C PRO A 162 -9.24 2.21 4.07
N GLU A 163 -9.88 2.59 2.97
CA GLU A 163 -10.60 1.66 2.10
C GLU A 163 -9.69 1.00 1.07
N MET A 164 -8.58 1.68 0.75
CA MET A 164 -7.53 1.16 -0.13
C MET A 164 -6.15 1.44 0.45
N ILE A 165 -5.28 0.44 0.42
CA ILE A 165 -3.85 0.59 0.72
C ILE A 165 -3.02 0.07 -0.46
N LEU A 166 -2.13 0.92 -0.98
CA LEU A 166 -1.02 0.47 -1.80
C LEU A 166 0.07 -0.09 -0.89
N LEU A 167 0.42 -1.34 -1.07
CA LEU A 167 1.48 -2.05 -0.37
C LEU A 167 2.65 -2.24 -1.37
N ASP A 168 3.61 -1.32 -1.35
CA ASP A 168 4.76 -1.35 -2.27
C ASP A 168 5.91 -2.11 -1.62
N GLU A 169 6.11 -3.36 -2.00
CA GLU A 169 7.08 -4.32 -1.45
C GLU A 169 7.12 -4.34 0.10
N PRO A 170 5.98 -4.50 0.78
CA PRO A 170 5.85 -4.25 2.22
C PRO A 170 6.64 -5.21 3.11
N THR A 171 7.18 -6.28 2.55
CA THR A 171 7.87 -7.35 3.30
C THR A 171 9.32 -7.56 2.85
N SER A 172 9.84 -6.75 1.93
CA SER A 172 11.18 -6.93 1.34
C SER A 172 12.33 -6.83 2.35
N MET A 173 12.11 -6.13 3.47
CA MET A 173 13.11 -5.94 4.55
C MET A 173 12.87 -6.83 5.78
N LEU A 174 11.91 -7.76 5.71
CA LEU A 174 11.51 -8.58 6.82
C LEU A 174 12.08 -10.01 6.69
N ASP A 175 12.45 -10.61 7.82
CA ASP A 175 12.68 -12.05 7.89
C ASP A 175 11.39 -12.82 7.66
N VAL A 176 11.52 -14.11 7.33
CA VAL A 176 10.39 -14.97 6.94
C VAL A 176 9.28 -15.03 7.99
N ILE A 177 9.65 -15.04 9.29
CA ILE A 177 8.69 -15.14 10.39
C ILE A 177 7.90 -13.82 10.48
N THR A 178 8.60 -12.69 10.49
CA THR A 178 7.99 -11.35 10.55
C THR A 178 7.16 -11.07 9.30
N GLN A 179 7.60 -11.54 8.12
CA GLN A 179 6.82 -11.48 6.88
C GLN A 179 5.50 -12.23 7.01
N ALA A 180 5.51 -13.48 7.51
CA ALA A 180 4.29 -14.27 7.70
C ALA A 180 3.33 -13.59 8.69
N GLN A 181 3.84 -13.04 9.78
CA GLN A 181 3.04 -12.28 10.76
C GLN A 181 2.39 -11.05 10.14
N MET A 182 3.12 -10.31 9.30
CA MET A 182 2.58 -9.14 8.62
C MET A 182 1.47 -9.51 7.63
N ILE A 183 1.65 -10.55 6.84
CA ILE A 183 0.64 -11.05 5.91
C ILE A 183 -0.63 -11.50 6.64
N ASP A 184 -0.47 -12.23 7.75
CA ASP A 184 -1.59 -12.65 8.59
C ASP A 184 -2.34 -11.44 9.20
N PHE A 185 -1.61 -10.43 9.66
CA PHE A 185 -2.22 -9.19 10.12
C PHE A 185 -3.01 -8.48 8.98
N LEU A 186 -2.40 -8.33 7.81
CA LEU A 186 -3.06 -7.68 6.66
C LEU A 186 -4.36 -8.41 6.26
N ARG A 187 -4.36 -9.75 6.30
CA ARG A 187 -5.57 -10.55 6.04
C ARG A 187 -6.65 -10.30 7.08
N ARG A 188 -6.31 -10.33 8.37
CA ARG A 188 -7.28 -10.06 9.44
C ARG A 188 -7.84 -8.65 9.35
N TYR A 189 -6.99 -7.66 9.13
CA TYR A 189 -7.41 -6.28 8.93
C TYR A 189 -8.34 -6.13 7.73
N GLN A 190 -8.02 -6.75 6.60
CA GLN A 190 -8.84 -6.76 5.40
C GLN A 190 -10.23 -7.35 5.65
N GLN A 191 -10.30 -8.51 6.31
CA GLN A 191 -11.57 -9.17 6.64
C GLN A 191 -12.44 -8.30 7.54
N GLN A 192 -11.83 -7.62 8.52
CA GLN A 192 -12.54 -6.79 9.48
C GLN A 192 -13.01 -5.46 8.88
N HIS A 193 -12.20 -4.82 8.06
CA HIS A 193 -12.45 -3.47 7.54
C HIS A 193 -12.85 -3.43 6.06
N GLN A 194 -12.80 -4.57 5.37
CA GLN A 194 -13.08 -4.68 3.93
C GLN A 194 -12.18 -3.76 3.09
N THR A 195 -10.94 -3.56 3.55
CA THR A 195 -9.93 -2.75 2.86
C THR A 195 -9.43 -3.48 1.61
N ALA A 196 -9.35 -2.79 0.48
CA ALA A 196 -8.72 -3.33 -0.71
C ALA A 196 -7.21 -3.09 -0.71
N TYR A 197 -6.45 -4.04 -1.22
CA TYR A 197 -5.01 -3.91 -1.37
C TYR A 197 -4.58 -3.94 -2.83
N LEU A 198 -3.74 -2.99 -3.22
CA LEU A 198 -2.87 -3.14 -4.38
C LEU A 198 -1.50 -3.57 -3.86
N PHE A 199 -1.15 -4.83 -4.09
CA PHE A 199 0.04 -5.46 -3.53
C PHE A 199 1.13 -5.58 -4.60
N ILE A 200 2.16 -4.75 -4.52
CA ILE A 200 3.31 -4.80 -5.42
C ILE A 200 4.38 -5.71 -4.83
N THR A 201 4.80 -6.69 -5.59
CA THR A 201 5.90 -7.59 -5.20
C THR A 201 6.60 -8.17 -6.44
N HIS A 202 7.83 -8.63 -6.25
CA HIS A 202 8.56 -9.45 -7.24
C HIS A 202 8.51 -10.94 -6.89
N SER A 203 7.93 -11.31 -5.74
CA SER A 203 7.80 -12.71 -5.29
C SER A 203 6.47 -13.30 -5.75
N THR A 204 6.53 -14.18 -6.76
CA THR A 204 5.38 -14.93 -7.26
C THR A 204 4.73 -15.76 -6.14
N ALA A 205 5.55 -16.46 -5.33
CA ALA A 205 5.05 -17.29 -4.24
C ALA A 205 4.26 -16.47 -3.20
N LEU A 206 4.72 -15.27 -2.89
CA LEU A 206 4.01 -14.39 -1.95
C LEU A 206 2.71 -13.86 -2.56
N ALA A 207 2.72 -13.50 -3.83
CA ALA A 207 1.51 -13.06 -4.53
C ALA A 207 0.46 -14.18 -4.61
N GLU A 208 0.86 -15.39 -4.99
CA GLU A 208 -0.02 -16.56 -5.02
C GLU A 208 -0.62 -16.88 -3.66
N GLN A 209 0.14 -16.68 -2.60
CA GLN A 209 -0.34 -16.90 -1.24
C GLN A 209 -1.30 -15.82 -0.76
N PHE A 210 -1.10 -14.54 -1.12
CA PHE A 210 -1.78 -13.40 -0.48
C PHE A 210 -2.86 -12.75 -1.37
N CYS A 211 -2.71 -12.78 -2.70
CA CYS A 211 -3.59 -12.06 -3.60
C CYS A 211 -4.80 -12.89 -4.03
N ASP A 212 -5.92 -12.22 -4.28
CA ASP A 212 -7.12 -12.81 -4.89
C ASP A 212 -6.98 -12.89 -6.41
N GLU A 213 -6.31 -11.91 -7.00
CA GLU A 213 -6.04 -11.79 -8.43
C GLU A 213 -4.62 -11.27 -8.63
N ILE A 214 -3.99 -11.66 -9.72
CA ILE A 214 -2.61 -11.29 -10.05
C ILE A 214 -2.57 -10.76 -11.48
N VAL A 215 -1.83 -9.68 -11.68
CA VAL A 215 -1.52 -9.14 -12.99
C VAL A 215 -0.02 -8.90 -13.10
N ASN A 216 0.57 -9.32 -14.22
CA ASN A 216 1.97 -9.07 -14.52
C ASN A 216 2.12 -7.72 -15.23
N MET A 217 3.20 -7.01 -14.91
CA MET A 217 3.56 -5.76 -15.57
C MET A 217 4.94 -5.89 -16.20
N GLU A 218 5.02 -5.64 -17.51
CA GLU A 218 6.24 -5.69 -18.30
C GLU A 218 6.30 -4.48 -19.22
N ASP A 219 7.45 -3.81 -19.27
CA ASP A 219 7.70 -2.64 -20.12
C ASP A 219 6.57 -1.58 -20.09
N GLY A 220 6.07 -1.32 -18.88
CA GLY A 220 5.01 -0.33 -18.64
C GLY A 220 3.60 -0.80 -19.04
N ARG A 221 3.40 -2.04 -19.44
CA ARG A 221 2.11 -2.60 -19.86
C ARG A 221 1.64 -3.68 -18.91
N LEU A 222 0.34 -3.72 -18.68
CA LEU A 222 -0.29 -4.80 -17.92
C LEU A 222 -0.58 -5.99 -18.83
N GLY A 223 -0.29 -7.19 -18.34
CA GLY A 223 -0.73 -8.46 -18.92
C GLY A 223 -2.19 -8.78 -18.60
N THR A 224 -2.55 -10.03 -18.81
CA THR A 224 -3.87 -10.56 -18.43
C THR A 224 -4.00 -10.70 -16.91
N LEU A 225 -5.21 -10.49 -16.40
CA LEU A 225 -5.56 -10.75 -15.01
C LEU A 225 -5.70 -12.26 -14.82
N GLU A 226 -5.03 -12.81 -13.81
CA GLU A 226 -5.05 -14.25 -13.52
C GLU A 226 -5.47 -14.48 -12.06
N ALA A 227 -6.26 -15.52 -11.84
CA ALA A 227 -6.49 -16.02 -10.50
C ALA A 227 -5.24 -16.80 -10.04
N PRO A 228 -4.79 -16.64 -8.78
CA PRO A 228 -3.67 -17.43 -8.28
C PRO A 228 -4.02 -18.93 -8.33
N PRO A 229 -3.02 -19.81 -8.59
CA PRO A 229 -3.23 -21.24 -8.55
C PRO A 229 -3.76 -21.64 -7.17
N GLN A 230 -4.87 -22.40 -7.14
CA GLN A 230 -5.42 -22.90 -5.89
C GLN A 230 -4.42 -23.88 -5.28
N THR A 231 -3.73 -23.47 -4.22
CA THR A 231 -2.91 -24.41 -3.45
C THR A 231 -3.87 -25.42 -2.83
N PRO A 232 -3.71 -26.75 -3.07
CA PRO A 232 -4.56 -27.73 -2.42
C PRO A 232 -4.40 -27.57 -0.91
N VAL A 233 -5.51 -27.33 -0.23
CA VAL A 233 -5.55 -27.30 1.25
C VAL A 233 -5.10 -28.68 1.69
N GLY A 234 -3.88 -28.79 2.24
CA GLY A 234 -3.35 -30.03 2.75
C GLY A 234 -4.31 -30.61 3.79
N THR A 235 -4.78 -31.80 3.49
CA THR A 235 -5.54 -32.69 4.40
C THR A 235 -4.68 -33.13 5.56
#